data_33338d630706a1994f7016b9c6f783d6
#
_entry.id   33338d630706a1994f7016b9c6f783d6
#
_cell.length_a   1.000
_cell.length_b   1.000
_cell.length_c   1.000
_cell.angle_alpha   90.00
_cell.angle_beta   90.00
_cell.angle_gamma   90.00
#
_symmetry.space_group_name_H-M   'P 1'
#
loop_
_entity.id
_entity.type
_entity.pdbx_description
1 polymer ?
#
loop_
_entity_poly.entity_id
_entity_poly.type
_entity_poly.pdbx_seq_one_letter_code
_entity_poly.pdbx_strand_id
1 'polypeptide(L)'
;MFTDFVGFTGITQKLPPRDLIEQLNAIFTRFDEILEQHQSERIKTIGDAYMCVSGLSASNSTPVSNLLRISREMLTALKEINEALGTDWQIRIGVASGNCIGGIVGTKKYQFDLFGDTVNTAARMEAYSSPGCVNIDAKTYEAVCNEPSFIFKARPLTAVKGKGDQQMFFVEHTTQTPDQ
;
A
#
# COMPACT_ATOMS: atom_id res chain seq x y z
N MET A 1 -0.43 -1.59 -5.38
CA MET A 1 0.06 -1.35 -4.01
C MET A 1 -0.38 -2.50 -3.11
N PHE A 2 0.49 -2.90 -2.19
CA PHE A 2 0.17 -3.82 -1.09
C PHE A 2 0.48 -3.17 0.24
N THR A 3 -0.36 -3.45 1.23
CA THR A 3 -0.05 -3.19 2.64
C THR A 3 -0.20 -4.48 3.43
N ASP A 4 0.56 -4.63 4.49
CA ASP A 4 0.51 -5.79 5.39
C ASP A 4 0.80 -5.37 6.83
N PHE A 5 0.11 -6.00 7.80
CA PHE A 5 0.32 -5.66 9.20
C PHE A 5 1.60 -6.28 9.75
N VAL A 6 2.28 -5.51 10.57
CA VAL A 6 3.50 -5.96 11.24
C VAL A 6 3.13 -6.82 12.46
N GLY A 7 3.63 -8.05 12.49
CA GLY A 7 3.43 -8.93 13.64
C GLY A 7 2.00 -9.42 13.85
N PHE A 8 1.15 -9.40 12.82
CA PHE A 8 -0.26 -9.77 12.86
C PHE A 8 -0.53 -11.06 13.63
N THR A 9 0.18 -12.14 13.33
CA THR A 9 0.02 -13.43 14.02
C THR A 9 0.20 -13.31 15.53
N GLY A 10 1.15 -12.51 16.00
CA GLY A 10 1.38 -12.31 17.44
C GLY A 10 0.28 -11.48 18.11
N ILE A 11 -0.32 -10.55 17.36
CA ILE A 11 -1.43 -9.72 17.84
C ILE A 11 -2.71 -10.54 17.92
N THR A 12 -3.03 -11.33 16.89
CA THR A 12 -4.24 -12.16 16.84
C THR A 12 -4.30 -13.23 17.93
N GLN A 13 -3.15 -13.68 18.41
CA GLN A 13 -3.10 -14.61 19.54
C GLN A 13 -3.48 -13.99 20.90
N LYS A 14 -3.43 -12.66 20.99
CA LYS A 14 -3.66 -11.91 22.24
C LYS A 14 -5.02 -11.20 22.28
N LEU A 15 -5.58 -10.90 21.12
CA LEU A 15 -6.86 -10.20 21.02
C LEU A 15 -8.05 -11.16 20.99
N PRO A 16 -9.16 -10.83 21.66
CA PRO A 16 -10.42 -11.51 21.43
C PRO A 16 -10.84 -11.42 19.96
N PRO A 17 -11.38 -12.49 19.36
CA PRO A 17 -11.74 -12.49 17.94
C PRO A 17 -12.69 -11.36 17.53
N ARG A 18 -13.60 -10.97 18.40
CA ARG A 18 -14.53 -9.86 18.14
C ARG A 18 -13.80 -8.53 18.00
N ASP A 19 -12.90 -8.22 18.94
CA ASP A 19 -12.16 -6.97 18.97
C ASP A 19 -11.23 -6.88 17.75
N LEU A 20 -10.61 -8.00 17.35
CA LEU A 20 -9.81 -8.10 16.15
C LEU A 20 -10.62 -7.71 14.90
N ILE A 21 -11.82 -8.29 14.73
CA ILE A 21 -12.67 -8.01 13.58
C ILE A 21 -13.15 -6.54 13.59
N GLU A 22 -13.53 -6.01 14.75
CA GLU A 22 -13.95 -4.61 14.89
C GLU A 22 -12.81 -3.64 14.51
N GLN A 23 -11.58 -3.92 14.98
CA GLN A 23 -10.40 -3.10 14.65
C GLN A 23 -10.04 -3.18 13.16
N LEU A 24 -10.00 -4.38 12.58
CA LEU A 24 -9.72 -4.55 11.16
C LEU A 24 -10.78 -3.87 10.28
N ASN A 25 -12.06 -3.97 10.66
CA ASN A 25 -13.13 -3.27 9.95
C ASN A 25 -12.95 -1.76 10.00
N ALA A 26 -12.62 -1.18 11.15
CA ALA A 26 -12.37 0.24 11.27
C ALA A 26 -11.22 0.69 10.36
N ILE A 27 -10.11 -0.06 10.35
CA ILE A 27 -8.94 0.25 9.53
C ILE A 27 -9.26 0.13 8.03
N PHE A 28 -9.83 -0.99 7.60
CA PHE A 28 -10.10 -1.23 6.18
C PHE A 28 -11.20 -0.32 5.63
N THR A 29 -12.23 0.00 6.42
CA THR A 29 -13.24 0.98 6.02
C THR A 29 -12.59 2.35 5.77
N ARG A 30 -11.70 2.77 6.67
CA ARG A 30 -10.99 4.04 6.50
C ARG A 30 -10.07 4.03 5.27
N PHE A 31 -9.42 2.89 4.99
CA PHE A 31 -8.61 2.73 3.78
C PHE A 31 -9.46 2.78 2.51
N ASP A 32 -10.65 2.17 2.51
CA ASP A 32 -11.59 2.25 1.39
C ASP A 32 -12.03 3.69 1.11
N GLU A 33 -12.35 4.47 2.15
CA GLU A 33 -12.70 5.90 2.03
C GLU A 33 -11.56 6.72 1.41
N ILE A 34 -10.32 6.47 1.81
CA ILE A 34 -9.15 7.13 1.23
C ILE A 34 -9.01 6.76 -0.25
N LEU A 35 -9.18 5.50 -0.62
CA LEU A 35 -9.12 5.09 -2.02
C LEU A 35 -10.15 5.80 -2.90
N GLU A 36 -11.40 5.90 -2.43
CA GLU A 36 -12.49 6.57 -3.15
C GLU A 36 -12.14 8.05 -3.43
N GLN A 37 -11.58 8.76 -2.46
CA GLN A 37 -11.17 10.16 -2.61
C GLN A 37 -10.11 10.36 -3.71
N HIS A 38 -9.29 9.34 -3.97
CA HIS A 38 -8.22 9.34 -4.97
C HIS A 38 -8.56 8.57 -6.25
N GLN A 39 -9.84 8.23 -6.49
CA GLN A 39 -10.27 7.47 -7.67
C GLN A 39 -9.46 6.17 -7.84
N SER A 40 -9.23 5.48 -6.76
CA SER A 40 -8.48 4.24 -6.66
C SER A 40 -9.35 3.14 -6.09
N GLU A 41 -8.99 1.89 -6.31
CA GLU A 41 -9.88 0.77 -6.01
C GLU A 41 -9.17 -0.29 -5.17
N ARG A 42 -9.88 -0.82 -4.17
CA ARG A 42 -9.47 -2.06 -3.52
C ARG A 42 -9.72 -3.23 -4.44
N ILE A 43 -8.73 -4.07 -4.63
CA ILE A 43 -8.86 -5.32 -5.38
C ILE A 43 -9.33 -6.44 -4.45
N LYS A 44 -8.63 -6.66 -3.35
CA LYS A 44 -8.96 -7.69 -2.35
C LYS A 44 -8.14 -7.52 -1.07
N THR A 45 -8.54 -8.26 -0.05
CA THR A 45 -7.69 -8.58 1.09
C THR A 45 -7.18 -10.02 0.98
N ILE A 46 -5.96 -10.29 1.44
CA ILE A 46 -5.34 -11.62 1.48
C ILE A 46 -4.86 -11.84 2.91
N GLY A 47 -5.72 -12.46 3.74
CA GLY A 47 -5.49 -12.45 5.18
C GLY A 47 -5.55 -11.03 5.74
N ASP A 48 -4.45 -10.57 6.29
CA ASP A 48 -4.24 -9.22 6.79
C ASP A 48 -3.63 -8.25 5.76
N ALA A 49 -3.22 -8.74 4.60
CA ALA A 49 -2.74 -7.90 3.52
C ALA A 49 -3.90 -7.24 2.76
N TYR A 50 -3.72 -5.97 2.40
CA TYR A 50 -4.68 -5.17 1.65
C TYR A 50 -4.08 -4.78 0.29
N MET A 51 -4.73 -5.17 -0.80
CA MET A 51 -4.29 -4.91 -2.16
C MET A 51 -5.19 -3.88 -2.83
N CYS A 52 -4.60 -2.82 -3.35
CA CYS A 52 -5.30 -1.79 -4.11
C CYS A 52 -4.54 -1.34 -5.35
N VAL A 53 -5.24 -0.63 -6.21
CA VAL A 53 -4.74 -0.15 -7.50
C VAL A 53 -5.24 1.25 -7.79
N SER A 54 -4.45 2.00 -8.53
CA SER A 54 -4.82 3.28 -9.14
C SER A 54 -4.56 3.20 -10.63
N GLY A 55 -5.40 3.85 -11.44
CA GLY A 55 -5.25 3.89 -12.90
C GLY A 55 -6.00 2.80 -13.65
N LEU A 56 -7.00 2.15 -13.07
CA LEU A 56 -7.96 1.33 -13.81
C LEU A 56 -8.91 2.22 -14.63
N SER A 57 -9.27 3.38 -14.09
CA SER A 57 -10.06 4.38 -14.82
C SER A 57 -9.16 5.27 -15.66
N ALA A 58 -9.56 5.51 -16.91
CA ALA A 58 -8.87 6.43 -17.82
C ALA A 58 -8.88 7.90 -17.35
N SER A 59 -9.76 8.25 -16.41
CA SER A 59 -9.83 9.60 -15.83
C SER A 59 -8.68 9.91 -14.86
N ASN A 60 -7.97 8.89 -14.37
CA ASN A 60 -6.86 9.07 -13.43
C ASN A 60 -5.56 9.34 -14.19
N SER A 61 -5.17 10.61 -14.28
CA SER A 61 -3.98 11.05 -15.01
C SER A 61 -2.65 10.87 -14.25
N THR A 62 -2.71 10.68 -12.93
CA THR A 62 -1.52 10.58 -12.06
C THR A 62 -1.58 9.36 -11.10
N PRO A 63 -1.76 8.15 -11.64
CA PRO A 63 -2.06 6.99 -10.80
C PRO A 63 -0.94 6.62 -9.83
N VAL A 64 0.33 6.84 -10.20
CA VAL A 64 1.47 6.52 -9.33
C VAL A 64 1.52 7.49 -8.16
N SER A 65 1.43 8.78 -8.42
CA SER A 65 1.43 9.82 -7.39
C SER A 65 0.23 9.67 -6.44
N ASN A 66 -0.93 9.29 -6.97
CA ASN A 66 -2.10 9.02 -6.13
C ASN A 66 -1.84 7.86 -5.17
N LEU A 67 -1.22 6.76 -5.61
CA LEU A 67 -0.87 5.67 -4.69
C LEU A 67 0.10 6.09 -3.59
N LEU A 68 1.04 7.00 -3.88
CA LEU A 68 1.94 7.52 -2.85
C LEU A 68 1.22 8.44 -1.86
N ARG A 69 0.29 9.29 -2.33
CA ARG A 69 -0.56 10.11 -1.44
C ARG A 69 -1.46 9.24 -0.56
N ILE A 70 -2.15 8.25 -1.15
CA ILE A 70 -2.93 7.23 -0.46
C ILE A 70 -2.10 6.54 0.62
N SER A 71 -0.87 6.13 0.30
CA SER A 71 0.02 5.47 1.25
C SER A 71 0.28 6.33 2.49
N ARG A 72 0.51 7.63 2.31
CA ARG A 72 0.69 8.59 3.42
C ARG A 72 -0.59 8.72 4.25
N GLU A 73 -1.73 8.89 3.57
CA GLU A 73 -3.01 9.07 4.25
C GLU A 73 -3.41 7.82 5.02
N MET A 74 -3.13 6.62 4.50
CA MET A 74 -3.32 5.36 5.22
C MET A 74 -2.45 5.28 6.49
N LEU A 75 -1.18 5.70 6.42
CA LEU A 75 -0.31 5.74 7.60
C LEU A 75 -0.80 6.75 8.65
N THR A 76 -1.28 7.91 8.21
CA THR A 76 -1.86 8.94 9.10
C THR A 76 -3.15 8.43 9.75
N ALA A 77 -4.06 7.88 8.95
CA ALA A 77 -5.32 7.32 9.43
C ALA A 77 -5.11 6.17 10.42
N LEU A 78 -4.12 5.32 10.16
CA LEU A 78 -3.79 4.23 11.09
C LEU A 78 -3.30 4.77 12.44
N LYS A 79 -2.52 5.85 12.44
CA LYS A 79 -2.09 6.52 13.68
C LYS A 79 -3.28 7.07 14.45
N GLU A 80 -4.21 7.75 13.77
CA GLU A 80 -5.44 8.30 14.38
C GLU A 80 -6.31 7.19 14.99
N ILE A 81 -6.45 6.05 14.28
CA ILE A 81 -7.20 4.88 14.76
C ILE A 81 -6.51 4.27 15.98
N ASN A 82 -5.20 4.13 15.97
CA ASN A 82 -4.43 3.63 17.11
C ASN A 82 -4.64 4.51 18.35
N GLU A 83 -4.58 5.83 18.20
CA GLU A 83 -4.84 6.78 19.28
C GLU A 83 -6.26 6.64 19.83
N ALA A 84 -7.26 6.51 18.95
CA ALA A 84 -8.66 6.37 19.32
C ALA A 84 -8.98 5.04 20.02
N LEU A 85 -8.35 3.95 19.61
CA LEU A 85 -8.60 2.61 20.12
C LEU A 85 -7.61 2.16 21.22
N GLY A 86 -6.55 2.93 21.47
CA GLY A 86 -5.48 2.55 22.40
C GLY A 86 -4.68 1.33 21.89
N THR A 87 -4.44 1.25 20.57
CA THR A 87 -3.73 0.16 19.90
C THR A 87 -2.41 0.63 19.30
N ASP A 88 -1.59 -0.30 18.81
CA ASP A 88 -0.29 -0.01 18.17
C ASP A 88 -0.15 -0.82 16.87
N TRP A 89 -1.16 -0.76 16.02
CA TRP A 89 -1.09 -1.35 14.70
C TRP A 89 -0.06 -0.64 13.83
N GLN A 90 0.78 -1.42 13.19
CA GLN A 90 1.75 -0.92 12.21
C GLN A 90 1.57 -1.66 10.89
N ILE A 91 1.75 -0.96 9.78
CA ILE A 91 1.74 -1.56 8.44
C ILE A 91 3.03 -1.27 7.71
N ARG A 92 3.37 -2.16 6.78
CA ARG A 92 4.35 -1.94 5.73
C ARG A 92 3.60 -1.68 4.44
N ILE A 93 4.15 -0.84 3.59
CA ILE A 93 3.56 -0.52 2.29
C ILE A 93 4.57 -0.73 1.18
N GLY A 94 4.14 -1.40 0.10
CA GLY A 94 4.91 -1.58 -1.12
C GLY A 94 4.15 -1.10 -2.35
N VAL A 95 4.78 -0.28 -3.17
CA VAL A 95 4.18 0.24 -4.41
C VAL A 95 5.08 -0.12 -5.60
N ALA A 96 4.46 -0.55 -6.69
CA ALA A 96 5.13 -0.71 -7.98
C ALA A 96 4.22 -0.20 -9.10
N SER A 97 4.83 0.36 -10.15
CA SER A 97 4.14 0.89 -11.31
C SER A 97 4.44 0.07 -12.58
N GLY A 98 3.44 -0.08 -13.42
CA GLY A 98 3.59 -0.79 -14.70
C GLY A 98 2.30 -1.43 -15.17
N ASN A 99 2.41 -2.18 -16.28
CA ASN A 99 1.28 -2.88 -16.84
C ASN A 99 0.87 -4.07 -15.95
N CYS A 100 -0.44 -4.25 -15.82
CA CYS A 100 -1.04 -5.44 -15.23
C CYS A 100 -2.24 -5.86 -16.06
N ILE A 101 -2.64 -7.13 -15.90
CA ILE A 101 -3.80 -7.69 -16.56
C ILE A 101 -4.89 -7.81 -15.51
N GLY A 102 -6.03 -7.16 -15.75
CA GLY A 102 -7.22 -7.28 -14.92
C GLY A 102 -8.21 -8.24 -15.54
N GLY A 103 -8.86 -9.07 -14.73
CA GLY A 103 -9.86 -9.98 -15.20
C GLY A 103 -10.68 -10.63 -14.11
N ILE A 104 -11.85 -11.13 -14.49
CA ILE A 104 -12.74 -11.88 -13.60
C ILE A 104 -12.35 -13.36 -13.66
N VAL A 105 -12.05 -13.93 -12.50
CA VAL A 105 -11.67 -15.33 -12.35
C VAL A 105 -12.67 -16.06 -11.47
N GLY A 106 -12.95 -17.30 -11.84
CA GLY A 106 -13.86 -18.20 -11.12
C GLY A 106 -15.13 -18.50 -11.89
N THR A 107 -15.75 -19.63 -11.57
CA THR A 107 -17.02 -20.09 -12.19
C THR A 107 -18.20 -20.05 -11.21
N LYS A 108 -17.95 -20.21 -9.92
CA LYS A 108 -18.98 -20.19 -8.88
C LYS A 108 -18.92 -18.95 -7.98
N LYS A 109 -17.70 -18.42 -7.79
CA LYS A 109 -17.46 -17.14 -7.10
C LYS A 109 -16.61 -16.29 -8.03
N TYR A 110 -17.24 -15.34 -8.67
CA TYR A 110 -16.57 -14.37 -9.54
C TYR A 110 -15.78 -13.39 -8.69
N GLN A 111 -14.50 -13.26 -8.97
CA GLN A 111 -13.63 -12.28 -8.33
C GLN A 111 -12.83 -11.57 -9.40
N PHE A 112 -12.90 -10.23 -9.40
CA PHE A 112 -11.98 -9.42 -10.18
C PHE A 112 -10.61 -9.47 -9.52
N ASP A 113 -9.58 -9.69 -10.31
CA ASP A 113 -8.20 -9.73 -9.83
C ASP A 113 -7.22 -9.14 -10.84
N LEU A 114 -6.02 -8.79 -10.37
CA LEU A 114 -4.93 -8.26 -11.18
C LEU A 114 -3.77 -9.24 -11.21
N PHE A 115 -3.20 -9.41 -12.38
CA PHE A 115 -2.09 -10.32 -12.63
C PHE A 115 -0.94 -9.60 -13.35
N GLY A 116 0.27 -10.11 -13.16
CA GLY A 116 1.45 -9.65 -13.87
C GLY A 116 2.62 -9.37 -12.97
N ASP A 117 3.75 -9.06 -13.60
CA ASP A 117 5.01 -8.82 -12.91
C ASP A 117 4.95 -7.60 -11.99
N THR A 118 4.20 -6.56 -12.37
CA THR A 118 3.97 -5.36 -11.55
C THR A 118 3.31 -5.69 -10.22
N VAL A 119 2.32 -6.61 -10.22
CA VAL A 119 1.63 -7.06 -9.00
C VAL A 119 2.61 -7.77 -8.07
N ASN A 120 3.41 -8.70 -8.62
CA ASN A 120 4.44 -9.41 -7.87
C ASN A 120 5.52 -8.47 -7.33
N THR A 121 5.90 -7.45 -8.12
CA THR A 121 6.87 -6.44 -7.70
C THR A 121 6.32 -5.63 -6.52
N ALA A 122 5.07 -5.17 -6.57
CA ALA A 122 4.46 -4.44 -5.46
C ALA A 122 4.42 -5.28 -4.17
N ALA A 123 4.08 -6.56 -4.25
CA ALA A 123 4.12 -7.47 -3.11
C ALA A 123 5.56 -7.65 -2.57
N ARG A 124 6.57 -7.68 -3.44
CA ARG A 124 7.98 -7.70 -3.00
C ARG A 124 8.38 -6.39 -2.34
N MET A 125 7.98 -5.24 -2.89
CA MET A 125 8.26 -3.95 -2.27
C MET A 125 7.67 -3.86 -0.86
N GLU A 126 6.46 -4.39 -0.64
CA GLU A 126 5.85 -4.49 0.69
C GLU A 126 6.70 -5.40 1.61
N ALA A 127 7.00 -6.64 1.19
CA ALA A 127 7.74 -7.61 1.99
C ALA A 127 9.15 -7.13 2.41
N TYR A 128 9.77 -6.27 1.60
CA TYR A 128 11.07 -5.64 1.88
C TYR A 128 10.94 -4.25 2.49
N SER A 129 9.72 -3.79 2.80
CA SER A 129 9.50 -2.52 3.50
C SER A 129 9.77 -2.64 5.00
N SER A 130 9.75 -1.52 5.68
CA SER A 130 9.86 -1.41 7.15
C SER A 130 8.54 -0.91 7.73
N PRO A 131 8.27 -1.17 9.02
CA PRO A 131 7.08 -0.65 9.70
C PRO A 131 6.95 0.87 9.52
N GLY A 132 5.76 1.32 9.15
CA GLY A 132 5.47 2.74 8.92
C GLY A 132 6.12 3.34 7.67
N CYS A 133 6.72 2.53 6.80
CA CYS A 133 7.42 3.00 5.60
C CYS A 133 6.71 2.59 4.31
N VAL A 134 6.86 3.45 3.31
CA VAL A 134 6.46 3.19 1.92
C VAL A 134 7.70 2.87 1.11
N ASN A 135 7.76 1.68 0.52
CA ASN A 135 8.88 1.19 -0.28
C ASN A 135 8.47 1.04 -1.75
N ILE A 136 9.31 1.52 -2.66
CA ILE A 136 9.06 1.49 -4.10
C ILE A 136 10.27 0.94 -4.86
N ASP A 137 10.02 0.39 -6.06
CA ASP A 137 11.07 -0.03 -6.99
C ASP A 137 11.61 1.15 -7.82
N ALA A 138 12.72 0.92 -8.52
CA ALA A 138 13.38 1.93 -9.36
C ALA A 138 12.45 2.47 -10.46
N LYS A 139 11.66 1.62 -11.10
CA LYS A 139 10.72 2.03 -12.14
C LYS A 139 9.64 2.99 -11.61
N THR A 140 9.14 2.73 -10.42
CA THR A 140 8.16 3.59 -9.75
C THR A 140 8.81 4.93 -9.36
N TYR A 141 10.05 4.89 -8.85
CA TYR A 141 10.84 6.09 -8.59
C TYR A 141 11.00 6.96 -9.84
N GLU A 142 11.40 6.39 -10.98
CA GLU A 142 11.57 7.12 -12.25
C GLU A 142 10.29 7.84 -12.68
N ALA A 143 9.12 7.25 -12.41
CA ALA A 143 7.83 7.85 -12.78
C ALA A 143 7.45 9.08 -11.95
N VAL A 144 8.02 9.25 -10.75
CA VAL A 144 7.62 10.31 -9.79
C VAL A 144 8.78 11.11 -9.20
N CYS A 145 10.03 10.82 -9.58
CA CYS A 145 11.22 11.44 -9.00
C CYS A 145 11.28 12.98 -9.13
N ASN A 146 10.55 13.55 -10.10
CA ASN A 146 10.46 14.99 -10.32
C ASN A 146 9.29 15.66 -9.58
N GLU A 147 8.48 14.91 -8.85
CA GLU A 147 7.36 15.49 -8.09
C GLU A 147 7.85 16.08 -6.76
N PRO A 148 7.67 17.40 -6.55
CA PRO A 148 8.20 18.08 -5.36
C PRO A 148 7.52 17.67 -4.04
N SER A 149 6.39 16.97 -4.14
CA SER A 149 5.63 16.50 -2.98
C SER A 149 6.28 15.31 -2.26
N PHE A 150 7.29 14.68 -2.87
CA PHE A 150 7.91 13.47 -2.35
C PHE A 150 9.41 13.64 -2.16
N ILE A 151 9.93 13.05 -1.10
CA ILE A 151 11.35 12.90 -0.84
C ILE A 151 11.68 11.41 -0.91
N PHE A 152 12.71 11.07 -1.65
CA PHE A 152 13.10 9.68 -1.86
C PHE A 152 14.44 9.40 -1.18
N LYS A 153 14.49 8.34 -0.38
CA LYS A 153 15.71 7.83 0.22
C LYS A 153 16.12 6.53 -0.45
N ALA A 154 17.20 6.57 -1.23
CA ALA A 154 17.76 5.37 -1.83
C ALA A 154 18.18 4.37 -0.76
N ARG A 155 17.85 3.11 -0.99
CA ARG A 155 18.26 1.99 -0.14
C ARG A 155 19.46 1.27 -0.75
N PRO A 156 20.25 0.53 0.03
CA PRO A 156 21.26 -0.36 -0.51
C PRO A 156 20.65 -1.34 -1.51
N LEU A 157 21.40 -1.70 -2.56
CA LEU A 157 21.03 -2.79 -3.45
C LEU A 157 20.71 -4.04 -2.63
N THR A 158 19.57 -4.62 -2.88
CA THR A 158 19.05 -5.74 -2.09
C THR A 158 18.65 -6.88 -3.01
N ALA A 159 19.13 -8.08 -2.72
CA ALA A 159 18.73 -9.29 -3.43
C ALA A 159 17.26 -9.61 -3.14
N VAL A 160 16.41 -9.46 -4.16
CA VAL A 160 14.95 -9.72 -4.06
C VAL A 160 14.66 -11.07 -4.69
N LYS A 161 13.98 -11.93 -3.95
CA LYS A 161 13.63 -13.29 -4.39
C LYS A 161 12.92 -13.28 -5.74
N GLY A 162 13.52 -13.92 -6.75
CA GLY A 162 12.99 -14.02 -8.11
C GLY A 162 13.18 -12.77 -8.98
N LYS A 163 13.93 -11.75 -8.50
CA LYS A 163 14.15 -10.48 -9.20
C LYS A 163 15.63 -10.08 -9.28
N GLY A 164 16.54 -10.81 -8.60
CA GLY A 164 17.94 -10.40 -8.47
C GLY A 164 18.11 -9.15 -7.61
N ASP A 165 19.24 -8.47 -7.77
CA ASP A 165 19.54 -7.24 -7.04
C ASP A 165 18.65 -6.10 -7.52
N GLN A 166 17.92 -5.50 -6.59
CA GLN A 166 16.99 -4.42 -6.87
C GLN A 166 17.39 -3.14 -6.13
N GLN A 167 17.34 -2.01 -6.85
CA GLN A 167 17.37 -0.70 -6.24
C GLN A 167 15.97 -0.35 -5.76
N MET A 168 15.84 -0.01 -4.49
CA MET A 168 14.59 0.39 -3.85
C MET A 168 14.73 1.77 -3.21
N PHE A 169 13.61 2.41 -2.96
CA PHE A 169 13.56 3.72 -2.34
C PHE A 169 12.46 3.76 -1.28
N PHE A 170 12.77 4.32 -0.12
CA PHE A 170 11.72 4.76 0.79
C PHE A 170 11.19 6.13 0.36
N VAL A 171 9.87 6.29 0.48
CA VAL A 171 9.18 7.53 0.15
C VAL A 171 8.78 8.24 1.43
N GLU A 172 9.21 9.50 1.56
CA GLU A 172 8.75 10.44 2.57
C GLU A 172 8.01 11.59 1.87
N HIS A 173 7.10 12.22 2.58
CA HIS A 173 6.38 13.37 2.05
C HIS A 173 6.97 14.66 2.61
N THR A 174 7.10 15.67 1.75
CA THR A 174 7.44 17.00 2.22
C THR A 174 6.33 17.50 3.16
N THR A 175 6.72 17.95 4.34
CA THR A 175 5.82 18.68 5.26
C THR A 175 5.67 20.13 4.78
N GLN A 176 5.32 20.37 3.52
CA GLN A 176 4.87 21.70 3.15
C GLN A 176 3.44 21.85 3.61
N THR A 177 3.26 22.62 4.67
CA THR A 177 2.00 23.30 4.94
C THR A 177 1.63 24.06 3.66
N PRO A 178 0.41 23.97 3.13
CA PRO A 178 0.01 24.83 2.04
C PRO A 178 0.16 26.26 2.53
N ASP A 179 1.04 27.03 1.90
CA ASP A 179 1.11 28.48 2.11
C ASP A 179 -0.28 29.06 1.85
N GLN A 180 -0.72 29.86 2.79
CA GLN A 180 -2.00 30.58 2.83
C GLN A 180 -2.18 31.50 1.63
#